data_acfd80327f3dab4446837b9136e8acc1
#
_entry.id   acfd80327f3dab4446837b9136e8acc1
#
_cell.length_a   1.000
_cell.length_b   1.000
_cell.length_c   1.000
_cell.angle_alpha   90.00
_cell.angle_beta   90.00
_cell.angle_gamma   90.00
#
_symmetry.space_group_name_H-M   'P 1'
#
loop_
_entity.id
_entity.type
_entity.pdbx_description
1 polymer ?
#
loop_
_entity_poly.entity_id
_entity_poly.type
_entity_poly.pdbx_seq_one_letter_code
_entity_poly.pdbx_strand_id
1 'polypeptide(L)'
;NDVITLCKRYHFSGVNIDFEELNINDNQLLTDLVKELSTACHAHNLYLTEDIEPFNEDYDVVALAKYCDYLFLMAYDEHNSTSAPGPVSSQQWIEKATDWAAHSIPNNKIVLAMAAYGYDWSGKDDCESISFNQLMATALDAGAKVHFDDNTYNIDVAYQDENTGLLHRIYSTDAATMFNTMRFGAEYHLAGYSVWRLGTEDNRLWNFYGKDMSWESVSSFKLQKMMQLPGTEDVNYVGDGEVLSVASEPHPGKISIALDKDEQLIAEEHYVKIPSTYTVDKLGKAGKKELVITFDDGPDSRWTPTVLRILKQYHVPAAFFMVGLQIEKNLPVVKQVFDDGHTIGNHTFTHHNVAENSERRTYAELKLTRMLIESITGQSTVLFRAPYNADSDPTEREEIEPMILASRRNYIFVGESIDPNDWEVGVTADQIYKRVIDGVHRGDGHIILLHDAGGSTRQPTLTALPRILNTLQREGYHFISLEKYLGMSRSQLMPVIPKDKAYYAMQANLSLAELI
;
A
#
# COMPACT_ATOMS: atom_id res chain seq x y z
N ASN A 1 17.47 -22.53 28.44
CA ASN A 1 17.13 -23.80 27.75
C ASN A 1 16.06 -23.60 26.66
N ASP A 2 15.07 -22.72 26.86
CA ASP A 2 13.99 -22.54 25.89
C ASP A 2 14.47 -21.87 24.60
N VAL A 3 15.34 -20.87 24.69
CA VAL A 3 15.97 -20.19 23.54
C VAL A 3 16.73 -21.17 22.65
N ILE A 4 17.59 -22.01 23.25
CA ILE A 4 18.35 -23.04 22.50
C ILE A 4 17.40 -24.05 21.84
N THR A 5 16.30 -24.41 22.52
CA THR A 5 15.29 -25.32 21.97
C THR A 5 14.59 -24.69 20.75
N LEU A 6 14.27 -23.40 20.81
CA LEU A 6 13.69 -22.66 19.68
C LEU A 6 14.66 -22.57 18.50
N CYS A 7 15.92 -22.20 18.75
CA CYS A 7 16.94 -22.15 17.70
C CYS A 7 17.08 -23.49 16.97
N LYS A 8 17.12 -24.59 17.70
CA LYS A 8 17.19 -25.95 17.11
C LYS A 8 15.94 -26.31 16.33
N ARG A 9 14.76 -25.97 16.86
CA ARG A 9 13.46 -26.27 16.23
C ARG A 9 13.30 -25.56 14.89
N TYR A 10 13.73 -24.30 14.82
CA TYR A 10 13.56 -23.46 13.64
C TYR A 10 14.83 -23.30 12.80
N HIS A 11 15.91 -24.01 13.16
CA HIS A 11 17.20 -23.99 12.47
C HIS A 11 17.84 -22.59 12.42
N PHE A 12 17.68 -21.78 13.47
CA PHE A 12 18.37 -20.51 13.59
C PHE A 12 19.86 -20.71 13.85
N SER A 13 20.69 -19.80 13.32
CA SER A 13 22.14 -19.84 13.48
C SER A 13 22.63 -19.19 14.78
N GLY A 14 21.77 -18.44 15.45
CA GLY A 14 22.15 -17.73 16.67
C GLY A 14 20.98 -16.95 17.28
N VAL A 15 21.34 -16.11 18.24
CA VAL A 15 20.43 -15.25 19.01
C VAL A 15 20.99 -13.84 19.02
N ASN A 16 20.16 -12.85 18.74
CA ASN A 16 20.45 -11.45 19.01
C ASN A 16 19.73 -11.02 20.28
N ILE A 17 20.38 -10.26 21.12
CA ILE A 17 19.81 -9.61 22.30
C ILE A 17 19.62 -8.15 21.94
N ASP A 18 18.42 -7.64 22.21
CA ASP A 18 18.02 -6.27 21.93
C ASP A 18 17.25 -5.75 23.15
N PHE A 19 18.00 -5.31 24.16
CA PHE A 19 17.46 -4.69 25.36
C PHE A 19 17.79 -3.21 25.34
N GLU A 20 16.78 -2.43 25.05
CA GLU A 20 16.83 -0.96 25.06
C GLU A 20 16.39 -0.40 26.43
N GLU A 21 16.51 0.90 26.62
CA GLU A 21 16.09 1.64 27.83
C GLU A 21 16.70 1.08 29.13
N LEU A 22 17.92 0.58 29.05
CA LEU A 22 18.67 0.13 30.24
C LEU A 22 19.01 1.31 31.14
N ASN A 23 19.35 1.01 32.38
CA ASN A 23 19.98 1.97 33.28
C ASN A 23 21.27 1.40 33.87
N ILE A 24 22.14 2.25 34.34
CA ILE A 24 23.48 1.86 34.84
C ILE A 24 23.45 0.74 35.88
N ASN A 25 22.36 0.57 36.62
CA ASN A 25 22.23 -0.49 37.61
C ASN A 25 21.98 -1.85 37.00
N ASP A 26 21.53 -1.89 35.75
CA ASP A 26 21.21 -3.13 35.01
C ASP A 26 22.43 -3.66 34.23
N ASN A 27 23.46 -2.87 34.03
CA ASN A 27 24.69 -3.18 33.30
C ASN A 27 25.32 -4.54 33.70
N GLN A 28 25.51 -4.77 35.01
CA GLN A 28 26.06 -6.03 35.49
C GLN A 28 25.11 -7.21 35.26
N LEU A 29 23.79 -7.00 35.37
CA LEU A 29 22.79 -8.04 35.15
C LEU A 29 22.76 -8.45 33.67
N LEU A 30 22.81 -7.49 32.75
CA LEU A 30 22.93 -7.75 31.33
C LEU A 30 24.22 -8.53 31.02
N THR A 31 25.35 -8.09 31.52
CA THR A 31 26.64 -8.76 31.34
C THR A 31 26.61 -10.22 31.83
N ASP A 32 25.99 -10.48 32.98
CA ASP A 32 25.87 -11.84 33.54
C ASP A 32 24.93 -12.70 32.69
N LEU A 33 23.82 -12.16 32.21
CA LEU A 33 22.90 -12.83 31.28
C LEU A 33 23.60 -13.20 29.97
N VAL A 34 24.30 -12.24 29.34
CA VAL A 34 25.04 -12.43 28.09
C VAL A 34 26.12 -13.50 28.25
N LYS A 35 26.83 -13.51 29.37
CA LYS A 35 27.83 -14.54 29.69
C LYS A 35 27.21 -15.94 29.81
N GLU A 36 26.06 -16.07 30.45
CA GLU A 36 25.34 -17.35 30.57
C GLU A 36 24.85 -17.84 29.21
N LEU A 37 24.22 -16.93 28.44
CA LEU A 37 23.75 -17.23 27.09
C LEU A 37 24.88 -17.58 26.13
N SER A 38 26.01 -16.87 26.18
CA SER A 38 27.20 -17.17 25.39
C SER A 38 27.65 -18.60 25.60
N THR A 39 27.76 -19.02 26.86
CA THR A 39 28.16 -20.40 27.19
C THR A 39 27.17 -21.42 26.60
N ALA A 40 25.88 -21.16 26.72
CA ALA A 40 24.84 -22.04 26.18
C ALA A 40 24.81 -22.06 24.63
N CYS A 41 24.89 -20.90 24.00
CA CYS A 41 24.88 -20.78 22.55
C CYS A 41 26.09 -21.47 21.91
N HIS A 42 27.30 -21.17 22.40
CA HIS A 42 28.54 -21.74 21.85
C HIS A 42 28.63 -23.26 22.05
N ALA A 43 28.08 -23.79 23.18
CA ALA A 43 27.97 -25.25 23.37
C ALA A 43 27.12 -25.94 22.29
N HIS A 44 26.34 -25.16 21.55
CA HIS A 44 25.44 -25.65 20.49
C HIS A 44 25.77 -25.10 19.09
N ASN A 45 26.95 -24.49 18.92
CA ASN A 45 27.41 -23.85 17.67
C ASN A 45 26.44 -22.76 17.17
N LEU A 46 25.85 -21.99 18.11
CA LEU A 46 25.02 -20.85 17.83
C LEU A 46 25.79 -19.57 18.10
N TYR A 47 25.60 -18.55 17.25
CA TYR A 47 26.10 -17.21 17.50
C TYR A 47 25.29 -16.52 18.60
N LEU A 48 25.97 -15.62 19.33
CA LEU A 48 25.32 -14.68 20.23
C LEU A 48 25.76 -13.27 19.86
N THR A 49 24.80 -12.40 19.63
CA THR A 49 25.00 -10.99 19.32
C THR A 49 24.18 -10.09 20.24
N GLU A 50 24.57 -8.82 20.35
CA GLU A 50 23.92 -7.83 21.19
C GLU A 50 23.82 -6.51 20.43
N ASP A 51 22.70 -5.83 20.54
CA ASP A 51 22.51 -4.46 20.05
C ASP A 51 22.98 -3.47 21.12
N ILE A 52 23.71 -2.44 20.70
CA ILE A 52 24.23 -1.41 21.60
C ILE A 52 23.93 -0.02 21.06
N GLU A 53 23.50 0.87 21.94
CA GLU A 53 23.32 2.29 21.65
C GLU A 53 24.67 3.03 21.72
N PRO A 54 24.97 3.92 20.76
CA PRO A 54 26.19 4.71 20.81
C PRO A 54 26.16 5.69 22.00
N PHE A 55 27.32 5.87 22.62
CA PHE A 55 27.52 6.78 23.76
C PHE A 55 26.73 6.45 25.05
N ASN A 56 26.07 5.29 25.09
CA ASN A 56 25.32 4.85 26.26
C ASN A 56 26.22 4.09 27.24
N GLU A 57 26.48 4.68 28.43
CA GLU A 57 27.30 4.08 29.47
C GLU A 57 26.58 2.97 30.27
N ASP A 58 25.31 2.76 30.02
CA ASP A 58 24.52 1.69 30.63
C ASP A 58 24.90 0.30 30.07
N TYR A 59 25.65 0.24 28.96
CA TYR A 59 26.28 -0.97 28.45
C TYR A 59 27.74 -1.06 28.83
N ASP A 60 28.17 -2.16 29.46
CA ASP A 60 29.62 -2.49 29.55
C ASP A 60 30.08 -3.13 28.24
N VAL A 61 30.26 -2.31 27.20
CA VAL A 61 30.62 -2.77 25.86
C VAL A 61 31.93 -3.58 25.83
N VAL A 62 32.85 -3.33 26.76
CA VAL A 62 34.11 -4.07 26.91
C VAL A 62 33.85 -5.48 27.42
N ALA A 63 32.94 -5.64 28.38
CA ALA A 63 32.54 -6.95 28.88
C ALA A 63 31.68 -7.72 27.87
N LEU A 64 30.73 -7.06 27.24
CA LEU A 64 29.86 -7.64 26.22
C LEU A 64 30.67 -8.17 25.02
N ALA A 65 31.68 -7.41 24.55
CA ALA A 65 32.57 -7.82 23.48
C ALA A 65 33.38 -9.11 23.76
N LYS A 66 33.53 -9.51 25.02
CA LYS A 66 34.19 -10.79 25.38
C LYS A 66 33.29 -12.01 25.16
N TYR A 67 31.99 -11.81 25.30
CA TYR A 67 31.01 -12.89 25.32
C TYR A 67 30.19 -12.99 24.01
N CYS A 68 29.95 -11.85 23.34
CA CYS A 68 29.26 -11.81 22.05
C CYS A 68 30.22 -12.09 20.90
N ASP A 69 29.70 -12.72 19.85
CA ASP A 69 30.40 -12.89 18.58
C ASP A 69 30.50 -11.56 17.83
N TYR A 70 29.39 -10.81 17.81
CA TYR A 70 29.27 -9.46 17.24
C TYR A 70 28.46 -8.57 18.14
N LEU A 71 28.74 -7.25 18.06
CA LEU A 71 27.93 -6.18 18.65
C LEU A 71 27.42 -5.30 17.52
N PHE A 72 26.12 -5.09 17.48
CA PHE A 72 25.45 -4.24 16.50
C PHE A 72 25.38 -2.82 17.06
N LEU A 73 26.18 -1.92 16.51
CA LEU A 73 26.15 -0.51 16.88
C LEU A 73 24.98 0.15 16.16
N MET A 74 23.93 0.50 16.89
CA MET A 74 22.72 1.16 16.37
C MET A 74 23.03 2.63 16.08
N ALA A 75 23.70 2.90 14.93
CA ALA A 75 24.15 4.23 14.53
C ALA A 75 23.02 5.02 13.84
N TYR A 76 21.89 5.17 14.53
CA TYR A 76 20.70 5.91 14.08
C TYR A 76 19.98 6.55 15.28
N ASP A 77 18.91 7.29 15.00
CA ASP A 77 18.13 8.05 15.98
C ASP A 77 18.93 9.16 16.68
N GLU A 78 19.89 9.79 15.95
CA GLU A 78 20.50 11.05 16.40
C GLU A 78 19.41 12.09 16.73
N HIS A 79 18.39 12.16 15.86
CA HIS A 79 17.11 12.78 16.11
C HIS A 79 16.00 11.77 15.87
N ASN A 80 15.00 11.74 16.76
CA ASN A 80 13.92 10.76 16.77
C ASN A 80 12.56 11.40 17.12
N SER A 81 11.52 10.60 17.28
CA SER A 81 10.16 11.07 17.56
C SER A 81 10.01 11.91 18.84
N THR A 82 10.97 11.85 19.76
CA THR A 82 10.94 12.60 21.02
C THR A 82 11.84 13.84 21.02
N SER A 83 12.61 14.05 19.96
CA SER A 83 13.54 15.17 19.81
C SER A 83 12.99 16.29 18.93
N ALA A 84 13.71 17.40 18.84
CA ALA A 84 13.48 18.38 17.78
C ALA A 84 13.81 17.80 16.40
N PRO A 85 13.17 18.29 15.31
CA PRO A 85 13.48 17.88 13.94
C PRO A 85 14.97 17.98 13.61
N GLY A 86 15.51 16.94 12.99
CA GLY A 86 16.91 16.88 12.60
C GLY A 86 17.28 15.58 11.88
N PRO A 87 18.53 15.41 11.44
CA PRO A 87 18.98 14.22 10.74
C PRO A 87 18.83 12.96 11.59
N VAL A 88 18.41 11.86 10.97
CA VAL A 88 18.27 10.56 11.64
C VAL A 88 19.64 9.98 12.00
N SER A 89 20.63 10.20 11.13
CA SER A 89 22.02 9.82 11.36
C SER A 89 22.93 10.64 10.47
N SER A 90 23.45 11.76 11.02
CA SER A 90 24.42 12.58 10.28
C SER A 90 25.76 11.86 10.13
N GLN A 91 26.49 12.13 9.06
CA GLN A 91 27.80 11.54 8.82
C GLN A 91 28.76 11.76 10.02
N GLN A 92 28.82 12.98 10.54
CA GLN A 92 29.70 13.30 11.67
C GLN A 92 29.30 12.58 12.95
N TRP A 93 28.01 12.33 13.15
CA TRP A 93 27.53 11.59 14.31
C TRP A 93 27.87 10.09 14.18
N ILE A 94 27.68 9.49 12.99
CA ILE A 94 28.08 8.13 12.68
C ILE A 94 29.60 7.93 12.87
N GLU A 95 30.41 8.86 12.41
CA GLU A 95 31.86 8.83 12.59
C GLU A 95 32.24 8.82 14.09
N LYS A 96 31.66 9.70 14.89
CA LYS A 96 31.87 9.73 16.33
C LYS A 96 31.39 8.46 17.05
N ALA A 97 30.23 7.92 16.63
CA ALA A 97 29.69 6.68 17.19
C ALA A 97 30.62 5.48 16.87
N THR A 98 31.10 5.41 15.63
CA THR A 98 32.04 4.37 15.20
C THR A 98 33.37 4.48 15.92
N ASP A 99 33.94 5.69 16.05
CA ASP A 99 35.16 5.95 16.80
C ASP A 99 35.03 5.52 18.26
N TRP A 100 33.90 5.90 18.90
CA TRP A 100 33.61 5.51 20.27
C TRP A 100 33.57 3.99 20.45
N ALA A 101 32.89 3.27 19.58
CA ALA A 101 32.79 1.83 19.63
C ALA A 101 34.16 1.17 19.37
N ALA A 102 34.89 1.61 18.34
CA ALA A 102 36.20 1.08 17.96
C ALA A 102 37.29 1.30 19.02
N HIS A 103 37.10 2.27 19.91
CA HIS A 103 38.01 2.48 21.02
C HIS A 103 37.95 1.36 22.08
N SER A 104 36.80 0.72 22.22
CA SER A 104 36.51 -0.24 23.31
C SER A 104 36.21 -1.65 22.80
N ILE A 105 35.79 -1.80 21.56
CA ILE A 105 35.38 -3.06 20.94
C ILE A 105 36.34 -3.39 19.80
N PRO A 106 36.82 -4.65 19.66
CA PRO A 106 37.59 -5.05 18.49
C PRO A 106 36.78 -4.80 17.20
N ASN A 107 37.34 -4.09 16.23
CA ASN A 107 36.66 -3.67 14.99
C ASN A 107 35.99 -4.85 14.24
N ASN A 108 36.63 -6.01 14.22
CA ASN A 108 36.10 -7.21 13.60
C ASN A 108 34.91 -7.86 14.37
N LYS A 109 34.44 -7.23 15.43
CA LYS A 109 33.22 -7.60 16.17
C LYS A 109 32.11 -6.55 16.05
N ILE A 110 32.40 -5.39 15.49
CA ILE A 110 31.41 -4.32 15.32
C ILE A 110 30.66 -4.54 14.00
N VAL A 111 29.34 -4.62 14.07
CA VAL A 111 28.43 -4.49 12.93
C VAL A 111 27.80 -3.11 13.01
N LEU A 112 28.00 -2.27 11.99
CA LEU A 112 27.46 -0.93 11.95
C LEU A 112 26.02 -0.99 11.42
N ALA A 113 25.05 -0.71 12.28
CA ALA A 113 23.63 -0.68 11.92
C ALA A 113 23.25 0.69 11.39
N MET A 114 22.66 0.71 10.19
CA MET A 114 22.29 1.91 9.45
C MET A 114 20.78 2.11 9.47
N ALA A 115 20.32 3.36 9.63
CA ALA A 115 18.93 3.72 9.41
C ALA A 115 18.54 3.56 7.94
N ALA A 116 17.35 3.02 7.70
CA ALA A 116 16.73 2.95 6.39
C ALA A 116 15.33 3.58 6.40
N TYR A 117 15.18 4.68 7.10
CA TYR A 117 13.91 5.38 7.33
C TYR A 117 14.16 6.85 7.62
N GLY A 118 13.08 7.58 7.77
CA GLY A 118 13.07 8.96 8.23
C GLY A 118 11.98 9.21 9.26
N TYR A 119 11.88 10.46 9.65
CA TYR A 119 10.79 10.97 10.47
C TYR A 119 10.18 12.21 9.83
N ASP A 120 8.85 12.31 9.91
CA ASP A 120 8.06 13.49 9.55
C ASP A 120 7.54 14.16 10.83
N TRP A 121 8.02 15.35 11.11
CA TRP A 121 7.57 16.18 12.23
C TRP A 121 6.51 17.16 11.75
N SER A 122 5.27 17.02 12.27
CA SER A 122 4.18 17.94 12.04
C SER A 122 3.87 18.74 13.32
N GLY A 123 4.17 20.03 13.33
CA GLY A 123 3.94 20.85 14.51
C GLY A 123 4.95 20.60 15.63
N LYS A 124 4.51 20.59 16.90
CA LYS A 124 5.41 20.61 18.05
C LYS A 124 5.58 19.26 18.76
N ASP A 125 4.58 18.41 18.69
CA ASP A 125 4.50 17.17 19.48
C ASP A 125 4.03 15.96 18.64
N ASP A 126 4.03 16.07 17.32
CA ASP A 126 3.59 15.02 16.41
C ASP A 126 4.73 14.65 15.45
N CYS A 127 5.10 13.38 15.46
CA CYS A 127 6.20 12.85 14.65
C CYS A 127 5.90 11.41 14.28
N GLU A 128 5.96 11.12 12.99
CA GLU A 128 5.73 9.78 12.45
C GLU A 128 6.99 9.27 11.74
N SER A 129 7.25 7.96 11.85
CA SER A 129 8.27 7.29 11.06
C SER A 129 7.82 7.17 9.61
N ILE A 130 8.71 7.48 8.66
CA ILE A 130 8.41 7.47 7.23
C ILE A 130 9.44 6.65 6.45
N SER A 131 8.98 5.86 5.48
CA SER A 131 9.86 5.15 4.54
C SER A 131 10.38 6.11 3.46
N PHE A 132 11.47 5.72 2.78
CA PHE A 132 11.97 6.48 1.63
C PHE A 132 10.91 6.65 0.52
N ASN A 133 10.14 5.60 0.25
CA ASN A 133 9.09 5.64 -0.77
C ASN A 133 7.95 6.61 -0.38
N GLN A 134 7.50 6.57 0.89
CA GLN A 134 6.50 7.50 1.40
C GLN A 134 7.01 8.95 1.34
N LEU A 135 8.28 9.19 1.70
CA LEU A 135 8.88 10.53 1.56
C LEU A 135 8.83 11.02 0.11
N MET A 136 9.19 10.15 -0.86
CA MET A 136 9.14 10.52 -2.28
C MET A 136 7.72 10.82 -2.75
N ALA A 137 6.74 10.02 -2.32
CA ALA A 137 5.32 10.24 -2.63
C ALA A 137 4.82 11.56 -2.01
N THR A 138 5.12 11.81 -0.74
CA THR A 138 4.76 13.05 -0.02
C THR A 138 5.39 14.28 -0.69
N ALA A 139 6.69 14.21 -1.05
CA ALA A 139 7.36 15.32 -1.71
C ALA A 139 6.76 15.62 -3.10
N LEU A 140 6.36 14.57 -3.85
CA LEU A 140 5.72 14.73 -5.15
C LEU A 140 4.33 15.37 -5.01
N ASP A 141 3.52 14.87 -4.08
CA ASP A 141 2.14 15.33 -3.84
C ASP A 141 2.10 16.78 -3.35
N ALA A 142 2.97 17.12 -2.40
CA ALA A 142 3.12 18.49 -1.89
C ALA A 142 3.83 19.44 -2.86
N GLY A 143 4.34 18.97 -4.00
CA GLY A 143 5.17 19.76 -4.91
C GLY A 143 6.46 20.28 -4.26
N ALA A 144 6.92 19.59 -3.20
CA ALA A 144 8.09 19.96 -2.42
C ALA A 144 9.38 19.46 -3.06
N LYS A 145 10.49 20.09 -2.70
CA LYS A 145 11.82 19.67 -3.16
C LYS A 145 12.45 18.76 -2.12
N VAL A 146 13.07 17.69 -2.59
CA VAL A 146 13.98 16.89 -1.79
C VAL A 146 15.35 17.54 -1.83
N HIS A 147 15.87 17.88 -0.68
CA HIS A 147 17.18 18.51 -0.51
C HIS A 147 18.14 17.51 0.13
N PHE A 148 19.36 17.41 -0.40
CA PHE A 148 20.46 16.67 0.21
C PHE A 148 21.35 17.68 0.94
N ASP A 149 21.47 17.55 2.25
CA ASP A 149 22.30 18.42 3.07
C ASP A 149 23.76 17.94 3.02
N ASP A 150 24.61 18.75 2.42
CA ASP A 150 26.05 18.48 2.25
C ASP A 150 26.87 18.51 3.55
N ASN A 151 26.27 18.94 4.67
CA ASN A 151 26.90 18.87 5.98
C ASN A 151 26.57 17.58 6.71
N THR A 152 25.32 17.13 6.65
CA THR A 152 24.85 15.95 7.39
C THR A 152 24.80 14.69 6.53
N TYR A 153 24.80 14.86 5.21
CA TYR A 153 24.63 13.81 4.20
C TYR A 153 23.32 13.03 4.37
N ASN A 154 22.30 13.69 4.91
CA ASN A 154 20.92 13.20 4.95
C ASN A 154 20.07 14.00 3.96
N ILE A 155 18.93 13.45 3.59
CA ILE A 155 17.93 14.19 2.81
C ILE A 155 16.90 14.84 3.74
N ASP A 156 16.41 16.00 3.33
CA ASP A 156 15.33 16.70 4.03
C ASP A 156 14.27 17.22 3.05
N VAL A 157 13.03 17.32 3.54
CA VAL A 157 11.89 17.91 2.84
C VAL A 157 11.13 18.80 3.82
N ALA A 158 10.74 19.99 3.36
CA ALA A 158 9.84 20.85 4.12
C ALA A 158 8.64 21.23 3.24
N TYR A 159 7.44 21.09 3.79
CA TYR A 159 6.20 21.46 3.08
C TYR A 159 5.13 21.93 4.09
N GLN A 160 4.13 22.61 3.56
CA GLN A 160 2.93 22.95 4.33
C GLN A 160 1.77 22.11 3.81
N ASP A 161 1.15 21.34 4.69
CA ASP A 161 -0.04 20.56 4.34
C ASP A 161 -1.22 21.47 4.02
N GLU A 162 -1.82 21.31 2.85
CA GLU A 162 -2.88 22.20 2.36
C GLU A 162 -4.20 22.03 3.13
N ASN A 163 -4.44 20.86 3.73
CA ASN A 163 -5.69 20.55 4.44
C ASN A 163 -5.64 21.01 5.90
N THR A 164 -4.52 20.78 6.57
CA THR A 164 -4.34 21.11 7.99
C THR A 164 -3.68 22.47 8.19
N GLY A 165 -2.93 22.97 7.22
CA GLY A 165 -2.11 24.18 7.31
C GLY A 165 -0.86 24.00 8.18
N LEU A 166 -0.55 22.78 8.63
CA LEU A 166 0.64 22.49 9.45
C LEU A 166 1.90 22.50 8.57
N LEU A 167 2.99 22.96 9.18
CA LEU A 167 4.32 22.86 8.58
C LEU A 167 4.92 21.49 8.94
N HIS A 168 5.28 20.74 7.94
CA HIS A 168 5.97 19.47 8.03
C HIS A 168 7.46 19.62 7.74
N ARG A 169 8.26 18.88 8.48
CA ARG A 169 9.70 18.73 8.23
C ARG A 169 10.08 17.27 8.30
N ILE A 170 10.52 16.74 7.17
CA ILE A 170 10.99 15.36 7.07
C ILE A 170 12.51 15.37 7.03
N TYR A 171 13.15 14.51 7.80
CA TYR A 171 14.55 14.12 7.64
C TYR A 171 14.62 12.61 7.46
N SER A 172 15.43 12.16 6.53
CA SER A 172 15.57 10.74 6.20
C SER A 172 16.96 10.40 5.72
N THR A 173 17.29 9.15 5.81
CA THR A 173 18.42 8.56 5.09
C THR A 173 17.98 8.08 3.71
N ASP A 174 18.94 8.01 2.80
CA ASP A 174 18.77 7.44 1.47
C ASP A 174 19.98 6.57 1.09
N ALA A 175 20.06 6.14 -0.16
CA ALA A 175 21.18 5.34 -0.63
C ALA A 175 22.51 6.10 -0.61
N ALA A 176 22.53 7.43 -0.74
CA ALA A 176 23.76 8.23 -0.64
C ALA A 176 24.27 8.26 0.81
N THR A 177 23.39 8.48 1.79
CA THR A 177 23.71 8.39 3.21
C THR A 177 24.32 7.03 3.57
N MET A 178 23.67 5.94 3.13
CA MET A 178 24.14 4.57 3.41
C MET A 178 25.45 4.24 2.70
N PHE A 179 25.62 4.73 1.47
CA PHE A 179 26.87 4.59 0.72
C PHE A 179 28.02 5.22 1.49
N ASN A 180 27.84 6.45 1.99
CA ASN A 180 28.83 7.19 2.74
C ASN A 180 29.16 6.49 4.06
N THR A 181 28.15 6.00 4.77
CA THR A 181 28.33 5.23 6.01
C THR A 181 29.15 3.96 5.76
N MET A 182 28.83 3.20 4.74
CA MET A 182 29.55 1.97 4.40
C MET A 182 30.97 2.25 3.90
N ARG A 183 31.15 3.33 3.12
CA ARG A 183 32.47 3.77 2.64
C ARG A 183 33.38 4.17 3.82
N PHE A 184 32.87 4.96 4.75
CA PHE A 184 33.58 5.35 5.97
C PHE A 184 33.89 4.12 6.83
N GLY A 185 32.90 3.27 7.11
CA GLY A 185 33.08 2.08 7.94
C GLY A 185 34.09 1.08 7.38
N ALA A 186 34.31 1.05 6.05
CA ALA A 186 35.33 0.21 5.43
C ALA A 186 36.75 0.56 5.90
N GLU A 187 37.04 1.80 6.28
CA GLU A 187 38.33 2.24 6.84
C GLU A 187 38.64 1.56 8.18
N TYR A 188 37.60 1.20 8.93
CA TYR A 188 37.72 0.56 10.25
C TYR A 188 37.84 -0.97 10.16
N HIS A 189 37.66 -1.58 8.98
CA HIS A 189 37.63 -3.03 8.84
C HIS A 189 36.62 -3.68 9.79
N LEU A 190 35.40 -3.14 9.83
CA LEU A 190 34.31 -3.64 10.65
C LEU A 190 33.88 -5.05 10.26
N ALA A 191 33.19 -5.76 11.16
CA ALA A 191 32.64 -7.09 10.89
C ALA A 191 31.61 -7.09 9.77
N GLY A 192 30.81 -6.00 9.66
CA GLY A 192 29.81 -5.87 8.62
C GLY A 192 28.88 -4.68 8.85
N TYR A 193 27.79 -4.70 8.13
CA TYR A 193 26.73 -3.69 8.18
C TYR A 193 25.38 -4.37 8.33
N SER A 194 24.48 -3.73 9.04
CA SER A 194 23.05 -4.12 9.10
C SER A 194 22.17 -2.93 8.74
N VAL A 195 20.91 -3.20 8.46
CA VAL A 195 19.94 -2.19 8.03
C VAL A 195 18.69 -2.28 8.90
N TRP A 196 18.32 -1.20 9.53
CA TRP A 196 17.07 -1.06 10.24
C TRP A 196 16.19 -0.05 9.50
N ARG A 197 15.11 -0.48 8.80
CA ARG A 197 14.70 -1.87 8.62
C ARG A 197 14.42 -2.17 7.14
N LEU A 198 14.27 -3.44 6.80
CA LEU A 198 13.86 -3.84 5.45
C LEU A 198 12.43 -3.39 5.15
N GLY A 199 12.20 -2.95 3.90
CA GLY A 199 10.91 -2.47 3.41
C GLY A 199 10.71 -0.96 3.56
N THR A 200 11.62 -0.25 4.24
CA THR A 200 11.58 1.21 4.36
C THR A 200 12.74 1.91 3.64
N GLU A 201 13.71 1.11 3.18
CA GLU A 201 14.95 1.58 2.56
C GLU A 201 14.76 2.18 1.17
N ASP A 202 15.74 2.99 0.76
CA ASP A 202 15.98 3.33 -0.63
C ASP A 202 16.56 2.11 -1.36
N ASN A 203 15.82 1.53 -2.26
CA ASN A 203 16.21 0.33 -3.02
C ASN A 203 17.51 0.47 -3.82
N ARG A 204 18.03 1.67 -4.02
CA ARG A 204 19.35 1.89 -4.62
C ARG A 204 20.49 1.32 -3.77
N LEU A 205 20.29 1.14 -2.45
CA LEU A 205 21.21 0.48 -1.52
C LEU A 205 21.71 -0.87 -2.08
N TRP A 206 20.82 -1.66 -2.67
CA TRP A 206 21.13 -2.99 -3.18
C TRP A 206 22.11 -3.01 -4.37
N ASN A 207 22.44 -1.83 -4.94
CA ASN A 207 23.46 -1.73 -5.95
C ASN A 207 24.88 -1.88 -5.39
N PHE A 208 25.08 -1.59 -4.09
CA PHE A 208 26.40 -1.62 -3.46
C PHE A 208 26.47 -2.41 -2.16
N TYR A 209 25.33 -2.71 -1.50
CA TYR A 209 25.32 -3.54 -0.29
C TYR A 209 26.01 -4.89 -0.52
N GLY A 210 26.89 -5.28 0.41
CA GLY A 210 27.70 -6.50 0.30
C GLY A 210 28.90 -6.42 -0.66
N LYS A 211 29.20 -5.22 -1.20
CA LYS A 211 30.41 -5.00 -1.99
C LYS A 211 31.54 -4.46 -1.12
N ASP A 212 32.77 -4.59 -1.63
CA ASP A 212 33.93 -3.93 -1.04
C ASP A 212 33.81 -2.41 -1.21
N MET A 213 33.69 -1.71 -0.10
CA MET A 213 33.55 -0.26 -0.04
C MET A 213 34.86 0.45 0.32
N SER A 214 36.01 -0.26 0.16
CA SER A 214 37.31 0.37 0.30
C SER A 214 37.52 1.50 -0.73
N TRP A 215 38.40 2.43 -0.42
CA TRP A 215 38.68 3.58 -1.29
C TRP A 215 39.06 3.17 -2.72
N GLU A 216 39.91 2.13 -2.85
CA GLU A 216 40.34 1.61 -4.14
C GLU A 216 39.18 1.01 -4.95
N SER A 217 38.30 0.28 -4.28
CA SER A 217 37.16 -0.37 -4.91
C SER A 217 36.12 0.64 -5.35
N VAL A 218 35.78 1.60 -4.49
CA VAL A 218 34.77 2.63 -4.77
C VAL A 218 35.16 3.54 -5.93
N SER A 219 36.46 3.85 -6.10
CA SER A 219 36.94 4.67 -7.22
C SER A 219 36.57 4.08 -8.60
N SER A 220 36.30 2.79 -8.67
CA SER A 220 35.91 2.06 -9.88
C SER A 220 34.39 1.86 -10.02
N PHE A 221 33.58 2.29 -9.06
CA PHE A 221 32.14 2.09 -9.05
C PHE A 221 31.44 2.84 -10.19
N LYS A 222 30.50 2.15 -10.83
CA LYS A 222 29.62 2.77 -11.84
C LYS A 222 28.37 3.32 -11.14
N LEU A 223 28.39 4.61 -10.79
CA LEU A 223 27.30 5.29 -10.10
C LEU A 223 26.02 5.46 -10.93
N GLN A 224 26.07 5.14 -12.26
CA GLN A 224 24.91 5.35 -13.15
C GLN A 224 23.64 4.64 -12.66
N LYS A 225 23.78 3.48 -11.99
CA LYS A 225 22.63 2.78 -11.41
C LYS A 225 22.03 3.52 -10.21
N MET A 226 22.84 4.25 -9.46
CA MET A 226 22.39 5.04 -8.33
C MET A 226 21.72 6.36 -8.76
N MET A 227 21.94 6.79 -10.01
CA MET A 227 21.31 7.99 -10.57
C MET A 227 19.87 7.76 -11.06
N GLN A 228 19.38 6.54 -11.02
CA GLN A 228 18.03 6.18 -11.40
C GLN A 228 17.23 5.79 -10.16
N LEU A 229 16.13 6.50 -9.94
CA LEU A 229 15.14 6.13 -8.93
C LEU A 229 14.05 5.32 -9.63
N PRO A 230 13.88 4.04 -9.33
CA PRO A 230 12.70 3.31 -9.82
C PRO A 230 11.43 3.99 -9.30
N GLY A 231 10.35 3.92 -10.07
CA GLY A 231 9.02 4.19 -9.52
C GLY A 231 8.72 3.19 -8.41
N THR A 232 7.99 3.61 -7.39
CA THR A 232 7.67 2.74 -6.26
C THR A 232 6.39 1.95 -6.52
N GLU A 233 6.26 0.80 -5.91
CA GLU A 233 5.07 -0.06 -6.04
C GLU A 233 3.98 0.31 -5.01
N ASP A 234 4.23 1.31 -4.17
CA ASP A 234 3.26 1.83 -3.21
C ASP A 234 2.06 2.48 -3.88
N VAL A 235 0.96 2.50 -3.19
CA VAL A 235 -0.30 3.09 -3.67
C VAL A 235 -0.61 4.36 -2.88
N ASN A 236 -0.70 5.48 -3.58
CA ASN A 236 -1.16 6.75 -3.01
C ASN A 236 -2.63 6.99 -3.37
N TYR A 237 -3.45 7.27 -2.37
CA TYR A 237 -4.87 7.58 -2.54
C TYR A 237 -5.11 9.08 -2.46
N VAL A 238 -5.91 9.60 -3.41
CA VAL A 238 -6.29 11.01 -3.47
C VAL A 238 -7.83 11.13 -3.41
N GLY A 239 -8.35 11.88 -2.43
CA GLY A 239 -9.78 12.09 -2.22
C GLY A 239 -10.40 11.13 -1.19
N ASP A 240 -11.73 11.27 -0.98
CA ASP A 240 -12.47 10.59 0.10
C ASP A 240 -13.65 9.73 -0.40
N GLY A 241 -13.82 9.58 -1.73
CA GLY A 241 -14.92 8.81 -2.32
C GLY A 241 -14.71 7.30 -2.22
N GLU A 242 -15.76 6.55 -2.57
CA GLU A 242 -15.80 5.09 -2.49
C GLU A 242 -15.67 4.42 -3.88
N VAL A 243 -15.38 5.21 -4.92
CA VAL A 243 -15.17 4.72 -6.29
C VAL A 243 -13.74 5.01 -6.67
N LEU A 244 -12.99 3.97 -7.04
CA LEU A 244 -11.57 4.05 -7.28
C LEU A 244 -11.25 4.17 -8.78
N SER A 245 -10.27 5.00 -9.10
CA SER A 245 -9.77 5.15 -10.47
C SER A 245 -8.25 5.28 -10.46
N VAL A 246 -7.54 4.41 -11.19
CA VAL A 246 -6.09 4.55 -11.33
C VAL A 246 -5.79 5.80 -12.17
N ALA A 247 -5.27 6.84 -11.53
CA ALA A 247 -4.93 8.11 -12.16
C ALA A 247 -3.55 8.06 -12.82
N SER A 248 -2.58 7.39 -12.20
CA SER A 248 -1.25 7.21 -12.77
C SER A 248 -0.59 5.90 -12.34
N GLU A 249 0.27 5.38 -13.21
CA GLU A 249 1.19 4.29 -12.92
C GLU A 249 2.56 4.86 -12.48
N PRO A 250 3.43 4.09 -11.79
CA PRO A 250 4.74 4.55 -11.37
C PRO A 250 5.63 4.98 -12.54
N HIS A 251 6.31 6.10 -12.36
CA HIS A 251 7.32 6.58 -13.28
C HIS A 251 8.66 6.74 -12.59
N PRO A 252 9.78 6.39 -13.25
CA PRO A 252 11.09 6.52 -12.66
C PRO A 252 11.47 8.01 -12.48
N GLY A 253 12.12 8.28 -11.36
CA GLY A 253 12.80 9.52 -11.08
C GLY A 253 14.23 9.54 -11.63
N LYS A 254 14.91 10.65 -11.39
CA LYS A 254 16.30 10.86 -11.80
C LYS A 254 17.03 11.71 -10.79
N ILE A 255 18.26 11.28 -10.47
CA ILE A 255 19.17 11.98 -9.57
C ILE A 255 20.49 12.24 -10.32
N SER A 256 21.20 13.30 -9.93
CA SER A 256 22.62 13.49 -10.24
C SER A 256 23.44 13.38 -8.96
N ILE A 257 24.57 12.69 -9.02
CA ILE A 257 25.45 12.40 -7.90
C ILE A 257 26.86 12.82 -8.27
N ALA A 258 27.60 13.43 -7.32
CA ALA A 258 29.02 13.68 -7.42
C ALA A 258 29.75 13.13 -6.18
N LEU A 259 30.88 12.45 -6.42
CA LEU A 259 31.78 12.01 -5.36
C LEU A 259 32.79 13.12 -5.03
N ASP A 260 33.11 13.25 -3.76
CA ASP A 260 34.34 13.87 -3.31
C ASP A 260 35.54 13.07 -3.81
N LYS A 261 36.61 13.76 -4.23
CA LYS A 261 37.79 13.12 -4.82
C LYS A 261 38.74 12.55 -3.80
N ASP A 262 38.74 13.12 -2.61
CA ASP A 262 39.70 12.79 -1.57
C ASP A 262 39.19 11.64 -0.69
N GLU A 263 37.90 11.67 -0.33
CA GLU A 263 37.28 10.68 0.56
C GLU A 263 36.44 9.63 -0.16
N GLN A 264 36.09 9.89 -1.43
CA GLN A 264 35.21 9.03 -2.24
C GLN A 264 33.80 8.85 -1.63
N LEU A 265 33.34 9.88 -0.91
CA LEU A 265 31.97 9.99 -0.41
C LEU A 265 31.08 10.67 -1.46
N ILE A 266 29.80 10.39 -1.45
CA ILE A 266 28.81 11.17 -2.21
C ILE A 266 28.66 12.51 -1.48
N ALA A 267 29.24 13.58 -2.07
CA ALA A 267 29.22 14.92 -1.52
C ALA A 267 28.09 15.80 -2.07
N GLU A 268 27.60 15.46 -3.24
CA GLU A 268 26.48 16.17 -3.88
C GLU A 268 25.45 15.16 -4.41
N GLU A 269 24.19 15.39 -4.09
CA GLU A 269 23.06 14.70 -4.66
C GLU A 269 21.93 15.68 -4.99
N HIS A 270 21.41 15.59 -6.20
CA HIS A 270 20.31 16.45 -6.64
C HIS A 270 19.19 15.61 -7.24
N TYR A 271 18.00 15.70 -6.66
CA TYR A 271 16.78 15.08 -7.15
C TYR A 271 16.22 15.88 -8.33
N VAL A 272 16.64 15.50 -9.55
CA VAL A 272 16.26 16.17 -10.81
C VAL A 272 14.80 15.89 -11.16
N LYS A 273 14.33 14.69 -10.86
CA LYS A 273 12.94 14.27 -11.01
C LYS A 273 12.62 13.28 -9.89
N ILE A 274 11.58 13.58 -9.12
CA ILE A 274 11.05 12.67 -8.10
C ILE A 274 10.34 11.51 -8.80
N PRO A 275 10.50 10.25 -8.33
CA PRO A 275 9.74 9.12 -8.84
C PRO A 275 8.27 9.24 -8.44
N SER A 276 7.36 8.64 -9.21
CA SER A 276 5.97 8.55 -8.81
C SER A 276 5.61 7.13 -8.38
N THR A 277 4.54 7.05 -7.59
CA THR A 277 3.87 5.82 -7.16
C THR A 277 2.65 5.54 -8.04
N TYR A 278 1.94 4.45 -7.75
CA TYR A 278 0.55 4.34 -8.20
C TYR A 278 -0.27 5.44 -7.51
N THR A 279 -1.06 6.16 -8.30
CA THR A 279 -2.04 7.12 -7.75
C THR A 279 -3.43 6.63 -8.07
N VAL A 280 -4.25 6.49 -7.03
CA VAL A 280 -5.64 6.06 -7.12
C VAL A 280 -6.53 7.17 -6.61
N ASP A 281 -7.34 7.74 -7.50
CA ASP A 281 -8.34 8.72 -7.11
C ASP A 281 -9.52 8.01 -6.43
N LYS A 282 -9.91 8.49 -5.25
CA LYS A 282 -11.14 8.14 -4.55
C LYS A 282 -12.26 9.07 -4.98
N LEU A 283 -12.99 8.66 -6.01
CA LEU A 283 -14.04 9.46 -6.65
C LEU A 283 -15.37 9.31 -5.93
N GLY A 284 -16.22 10.33 -6.05
CA GLY A 284 -17.57 10.36 -5.54
C GLY A 284 -17.74 11.31 -4.36
N LYS A 285 -18.93 11.86 -4.26
CA LYS A 285 -19.31 12.76 -3.17
C LYS A 285 -20.79 12.65 -2.88
N ALA A 286 -21.13 12.44 -1.63
CA ALA A 286 -22.51 12.42 -1.16
C ALA A 286 -22.72 13.38 0.02
N GLY A 287 -23.94 13.85 0.18
CA GLY A 287 -24.36 14.54 1.40
C GLY A 287 -24.56 13.54 2.55
N LYS A 288 -24.52 14.02 3.79
CA LYS A 288 -24.68 13.18 5.01
C LYS A 288 -25.93 12.27 5.03
N LYS A 289 -26.94 12.57 4.23
CA LYS A 289 -28.19 11.82 4.12
C LYS A 289 -28.42 11.27 2.71
N GLU A 290 -27.39 11.15 1.90
CA GLU A 290 -27.47 10.56 0.56
C GLU A 290 -26.80 9.19 0.55
N LEU A 291 -27.46 8.21 -0.07
CA LEU A 291 -27.01 6.82 -0.18
C LEU A 291 -27.14 6.34 -1.62
N VAL A 292 -26.26 5.45 -2.01
CA VAL A 292 -26.32 4.69 -3.29
C VAL A 292 -26.63 3.24 -2.96
N ILE A 293 -27.51 2.60 -3.74
CA ILE A 293 -27.79 1.18 -3.59
C ILE A 293 -27.34 0.42 -4.83
N THR A 294 -26.65 -0.68 -4.62
CA THR A 294 -26.09 -1.51 -5.68
C THR A 294 -26.46 -2.97 -5.51
N PHE A 295 -26.49 -3.71 -6.63
CA PHE A 295 -26.81 -5.13 -6.67
C PHE A 295 -25.78 -5.88 -7.53
N ASP A 296 -25.26 -6.98 -7.00
CA ASP A 296 -24.26 -7.81 -7.65
C ASP A 296 -24.81 -9.20 -8.05
N ASP A 297 -24.05 -9.93 -8.85
CA ASP A 297 -24.28 -11.30 -9.32
C ASP A 297 -25.37 -11.47 -10.38
N GLY A 298 -26.21 -10.47 -10.59
CA GLY A 298 -27.34 -10.53 -11.51
C GLY A 298 -26.98 -10.61 -13.00
N PRO A 299 -28.01 -10.65 -13.84
CA PRO A 299 -29.42 -10.75 -13.51
C PRO A 299 -29.91 -12.19 -13.27
N ASP A 300 -30.99 -12.35 -12.48
CA ASP A 300 -31.70 -13.63 -12.37
C ASP A 300 -33.20 -13.42 -12.60
N SER A 301 -33.78 -14.19 -13.51
CA SER A 301 -35.21 -14.06 -13.88
C SER A 301 -36.19 -14.32 -12.73
N ARG A 302 -35.74 -14.97 -11.65
CA ARG A 302 -36.56 -15.24 -10.45
C ARG A 302 -36.58 -14.06 -9.48
N TRP A 303 -35.45 -13.34 -9.36
CA TRP A 303 -35.23 -12.37 -8.27
C TRP A 303 -35.17 -10.93 -8.76
N THR A 304 -34.36 -10.63 -9.79
CA THR A 304 -34.14 -9.28 -10.32
C THR A 304 -35.44 -8.53 -10.67
N PRO A 305 -36.45 -9.14 -11.31
CA PRO A 305 -37.71 -8.45 -11.60
C PRO A 305 -38.46 -7.99 -10.33
N THR A 306 -38.32 -8.73 -9.23
CA THR A 306 -38.91 -8.33 -7.95
C THR A 306 -38.15 -7.17 -7.30
N VAL A 307 -36.81 -7.16 -7.40
CA VAL A 307 -35.98 -6.01 -6.98
C VAL A 307 -36.42 -4.76 -7.75
N LEU A 308 -36.52 -4.82 -9.07
CA LEU A 308 -36.93 -3.70 -9.92
C LEU A 308 -38.31 -3.15 -9.53
N ARG A 309 -39.26 -4.03 -9.24
CA ARG A 309 -40.60 -3.63 -8.80
C ARG A 309 -40.57 -2.91 -7.46
N ILE A 310 -39.72 -3.36 -6.51
CA ILE A 310 -39.55 -2.69 -5.21
C ILE A 310 -38.89 -1.32 -5.42
N LEU A 311 -37.79 -1.24 -6.15
CA LEU A 311 -37.10 0.02 -6.44
C LEU A 311 -38.04 1.05 -7.07
N LYS A 312 -38.84 0.61 -8.05
CA LYS A 312 -39.86 1.47 -8.69
C LYS A 312 -40.91 1.98 -7.72
N GLN A 313 -41.38 1.14 -6.81
CA GLN A 313 -42.36 1.51 -5.79
C GLN A 313 -41.83 2.60 -4.85
N TYR A 314 -40.55 2.55 -4.51
CA TYR A 314 -39.89 3.50 -3.62
C TYR A 314 -39.19 4.65 -4.35
N HIS A 315 -39.26 4.68 -5.69
CA HIS A 315 -38.60 5.68 -6.55
C HIS A 315 -37.09 5.77 -6.32
N VAL A 316 -36.42 4.62 -6.18
CA VAL A 316 -34.99 4.50 -5.86
C VAL A 316 -34.21 4.12 -7.12
N PRO A 317 -33.24 4.94 -7.56
CA PRO A 317 -32.27 4.54 -8.58
C PRO A 317 -31.26 3.54 -7.98
N ALA A 318 -30.73 2.65 -8.82
CA ALA A 318 -29.73 1.66 -8.41
C ALA A 318 -28.70 1.40 -9.51
N ALA A 319 -27.58 0.80 -9.14
CA ALA A 319 -26.63 0.23 -10.10
C ALA A 319 -26.58 -1.30 -9.94
N PHE A 320 -26.44 -2.00 -11.07
CA PHE A 320 -26.41 -3.46 -11.13
C PHE A 320 -25.11 -3.92 -11.76
N PHE A 321 -24.28 -4.64 -11.02
CA PHE A 321 -23.03 -5.23 -11.50
C PHE A 321 -23.31 -6.67 -11.93
N MET A 322 -23.28 -6.88 -13.25
CA MET A 322 -23.83 -8.10 -13.86
C MET A 322 -22.73 -9.07 -14.27
N VAL A 323 -22.97 -10.35 -14.00
CA VAL A 323 -22.12 -11.47 -14.41
C VAL A 323 -22.47 -11.91 -15.84
N GLY A 324 -21.48 -12.04 -16.73
CA GLY A 324 -21.68 -12.37 -18.13
C GLY A 324 -22.50 -13.64 -18.36
N LEU A 325 -22.21 -14.72 -17.65
CA LEU A 325 -22.98 -15.97 -17.71
C LEU A 325 -24.44 -15.80 -17.28
N GLN A 326 -24.75 -14.86 -16.40
CA GLN A 326 -26.13 -14.58 -16.01
C GLN A 326 -26.83 -13.70 -17.06
N ILE A 327 -26.09 -12.78 -17.67
CA ILE A 327 -26.58 -11.99 -18.81
C ILE A 327 -27.04 -12.91 -19.94
N GLU A 328 -26.20 -13.89 -20.35
CA GLU A 328 -26.54 -14.86 -21.43
C GLU A 328 -27.85 -15.58 -21.16
N LYS A 329 -28.11 -15.94 -19.90
CA LYS A 329 -29.32 -16.68 -19.51
C LYS A 329 -30.56 -15.80 -19.40
N ASN A 330 -30.39 -14.48 -19.23
CA ASN A 330 -31.47 -13.58 -18.82
C ASN A 330 -31.53 -12.27 -19.62
N LEU A 331 -31.27 -12.32 -20.95
CA LEU A 331 -31.23 -11.15 -21.84
C LEU A 331 -32.42 -10.17 -21.65
N PRO A 332 -33.70 -10.64 -21.55
CA PRO A 332 -34.83 -9.74 -21.34
C PRO A 332 -34.77 -8.95 -20.02
N VAL A 333 -34.18 -9.55 -18.96
CA VAL A 333 -34.07 -8.91 -17.66
C VAL A 333 -33.01 -7.81 -17.70
N VAL A 334 -31.88 -8.02 -18.40
CA VAL A 334 -30.88 -6.95 -18.64
C VAL A 334 -31.54 -5.75 -19.32
N LYS A 335 -32.33 -6.02 -20.36
CA LYS A 335 -33.05 -4.98 -21.10
C LYS A 335 -34.02 -4.22 -20.17
N GLN A 336 -34.71 -4.93 -19.29
CA GLN A 336 -35.64 -4.31 -18.33
C GLN A 336 -34.89 -3.40 -17.32
N VAL A 337 -33.76 -3.87 -16.73
CA VAL A 337 -32.92 -3.06 -15.84
C VAL A 337 -32.51 -1.76 -16.51
N PHE A 338 -32.07 -1.86 -17.77
CA PHE A 338 -31.64 -0.71 -18.56
C PHE A 338 -32.79 0.26 -18.89
N ASP A 339 -33.96 -0.27 -19.31
CA ASP A 339 -35.13 0.52 -19.68
C ASP A 339 -35.81 1.18 -18.46
N ASP A 340 -35.74 0.55 -17.29
CA ASP A 340 -36.21 1.13 -16.02
C ASP A 340 -35.28 2.26 -15.51
N GLY A 341 -34.17 2.54 -16.22
CA GLY A 341 -33.29 3.69 -15.97
C GLY A 341 -32.15 3.42 -14.99
N HIS A 342 -31.94 2.17 -14.60
CA HIS A 342 -30.83 1.79 -13.70
C HIS A 342 -29.51 1.72 -14.47
N THR A 343 -28.40 1.93 -13.73
CA THR A 343 -27.05 1.86 -14.28
C THR A 343 -26.57 0.41 -14.28
N ILE A 344 -25.81 0.01 -15.32
CA ILE A 344 -25.28 -1.34 -15.42
C ILE A 344 -23.76 -1.27 -15.40
N GLY A 345 -23.16 -2.06 -14.52
CA GLY A 345 -21.72 -2.31 -14.41
C GLY A 345 -21.34 -3.74 -14.77
N ASN A 346 -20.05 -3.95 -14.89
CA ASN A 346 -19.44 -5.25 -15.19
C ASN A 346 -19.06 -5.96 -13.88
N HIS A 347 -19.36 -7.26 -13.76
CA HIS A 347 -18.98 -8.10 -12.63
C HIS A 347 -18.28 -9.38 -13.08
N THR A 348 -17.39 -9.26 -14.09
CA THR A 348 -16.72 -10.34 -14.82
C THR A 348 -17.68 -11.24 -15.60
N PHE A 349 -17.14 -12.19 -16.36
CA PHE A 349 -17.96 -13.11 -17.16
C PHE A 349 -18.37 -14.35 -16.38
N THR A 350 -17.44 -14.95 -15.65
CA THR A 350 -17.64 -16.21 -14.91
C THR A 350 -17.73 -16.03 -13.39
N HIS A 351 -17.70 -14.79 -12.88
CA HIS A 351 -17.62 -14.49 -11.45
C HIS A 351 -16.36 -15.09 -10.80
N HIS A 352 -15.21 -15.03 -11.49
CA HIS A 352 -13.95 -15.51 -10.95
C HIS A 352 -13.20 -14.39 -10.21
N ASN A 353 -12.43 -14.75 -9.18
CA ASN A 353 -11.57 -13.80 -8.46
C ASN A 353 -10.48 -13.26 -9.42
N VAL A 354 -10.52 -11.96 -9.72
CA VAL A 354 -9.59 -11.34 -10.67
C VAL A 354 -8.16 -11.29 -10.15
N ALA A 355 -7.95 -11.28 -8.84
CA ALA A 355 -6.63 -11.32 -8.23
C ALA A 355 -5.90 -12.67 -8.48
N GLU A 356 -6.64 -13.73 -8.75
CA GLU A 356 -6.09 -15.07 -9.05
C GLU A 356 -5.94 -15.32 -10.56
N ASN A 357 -6.36 -14.38 -11.40
CA ASN A 357 -6.36 -14.54 -12.85
C ASN A 357 -5.04 -14.07 -13.47
N SER A 358 -4.65 -14.71 -14.59
CA SER A 358 -3.68 -14.07 -15.48
C SER A 358 -4.28 -12.82 -16.12
N GLU A 359 -3.43 -11.85 -16.48
CA GLU A 359 -3.82 -10.64 -17.23
C GLU A 359 -4.75 -10.94 -18.40
N ARG A 360 -4.40 -11.94 -19.21
CA ARG A 360 -5.17 -12.37 -20.37
C ARG A 360 -6.58 -12.83 -20.00
N ARG A 361 -6.73 -13.57 -18.90
CA ARG A 361 -8.02 -14.04 -18.43
C ARG A 361 -8.85 -12.88 -17.89
N THR A 362 -8.29 -12.01 -17.06
CA THR A 362 -8.99 -10.82 -16.56
C THR A 362 -9.51 -9.97 -17.71
N TYR A 363 -8.69 -9.78 -18.75
CA TYR A 363 -9.11 -9.05 -19.93
C TYR A 363 -10.29 -9.71 -20.66
N ALA A 364 -10.27 -11.03 -20.84
CA ALA A 364 -11.36 -11.77 -21.49
C ALA A 364 -12.66 -11.69 -20.66
N GLU A 365 -12.56 -11.87 -19.34
CA GLU A 365 -13.68 -11.77 -18.40
C GLU A 365 -14.40 -10.42 -18.52
N LEU A 366 -13.63 -9.33 -18.48
CA LEU A 366 -14.16 -7.96 -18.56
C LEU A 366 -14.76 -7.67 -19.95
N LYS A 367 -14.06 -8.07 -21.01
CA LYS A 367 -14.44 -7.75 -22.37
C LYS A 367 -15.71 -8.48 -22.82
N LEU A 368 -15.81 -9.78 -22.54
CA LEU A 368 -16.96 -10.58 -22.95
C LEU A 368 -18.25 -10.08 -22.29
N THR A 369 -18.19 -9.77 -20.99
CA THR A 369 -19.34 -9.21 -20.25
C THR A 369 -19.76 -7.87 -20.84
N ARG A 370 -18.80 -6.97 -21.10
CA ARG A 370 -19.08 -5.67 -21.71
C ARG A 370 -19.74 -5.82 -23.08
N MET A 371 -19.26 -6.72 -23.93
CA MET A 371 -19.84 -6.97 -25.25
C MET A 371 -21.30 -7.45 -25.16
N LEU A 372 -21.65 -8.26 -24.18
CA LEU A 372 -23.04 -8.66 -23.94
C LEU A 372 -23.91 -7.47 -23.54
N ILE A 373 -23.46 -6.65 -22.58
CA ILE A 373 -24.15 -5.42 -22.19
C ILE A 373 -24.36 -4.53 -23.40
N GLU A 374 -23.32 -4.31 -24.19
CA GLU A 374 -23.35 -3.52 -25.42
C GLU A 374 -24.37 -4.04 -26.45
N SER A 375 -24.39 -5.34 -26.65
CA SER A 375 -25.28 -5.96 -27.65
C SER A 375 -26.78 -5.82 -27.32
N ILE A 376 -27.10 -5.73 -26.01
CA ILE A 376 -28.47 -5.65 -25.51
C ILE A 376 -28.95 -4.22 -25.41
N THR A 377 -28.08 -3.34 -24.87
CA THR A 377 -28.46 -1.96 -24.50
C THR A 377 -28.10 -0.92 -25.57
N GLY A 378 -27.15 -1.23 -26.46
CA GLY A 378 -26.53 -0.27 -27.37
C GLY A 378 -25.60 0.73 -26.68
N GLN A 379 -25.29 0.49 -25.39
CA GLN A 379 -24.37 1.30 -24.58
C GLN A 379 -23.32 0.42 -23.93
N SER A 380 -22.10 0.91 -23.85
CA SER A 380 -21.01 0.29 -23.09
C SER A 380 -21.12 0.61 -21.60
N THR A 381 -20.21 0.11 -20.80
CA THR A 381 -20.05 0.52 -19.41
C THR A 381 -18.57 0.74 -19.06
N VAL A 382 -18.30 1.76 -18.26
CA VAL A 382 -16.99 2.00 -17.65
C VAL A 382 -16.96 1.61 -16.17
N LEU A 383 -18.06 1.06 -15.66
CA LEU A 383 -18.19 0.64 -14.27
C LEU A 383 -17.80 -0.82 -14.10
N PHE A 384 -16.98 -1.09 -13.13
CA PHE A 384 -16.57 -2.43 -12.74
C PHE A 384 -16.62 -2.58 -11.22
N ARG A 385 -17.06 -3.73 -10.76
CA ARG A 385 -16.85 -4.19 -9.39
C ARG A 385 -16.25 -5.58 -9.45
N ALA A 386 -15.13 -5.80 -8.76
CA ALA A 386 -14.48 -7.10 -8.73
C ALA A 386 -15.24 -8.07 -7.84
N PRO A 387 -15.41 -9.34 -8.24
CA PRO A 387 -15.89 -10.39 -7.35
C PRO A 387 -14.98 -10.54 -6.13
N TYR A 388 -15.57 -10.84 -4.97
CA TYR A 388 -14.85 -11.13 -3.71
C TYR A 388 -14.06 -9.95 -3.14
N ASN A 389 -14.42 -8.70 -3.43
CA ASN A 389 -13.70 -7.50 -3.00
C ASN A 389 -12.20 -7.50 -3.37
N ALA A 390 -11.88 -8.10 -4.52
CA ALA A 390 -10.50 -8.22 -4.99
C ALA A 390 -9.87 -6.87 -5.38
N ASP A 391 -10.61 -5.78 -5.26
CA ASP A 391 -10.22 -4.40 -5.58
C ASP A 391 -10.42 -3.43 -4.40
N SER A 392 -10.66 -3.94 -3.18
CA SER A 392 -10.85 -3.09 -2.01
C SER A 392 -9.50 -2.64 -1.45
N ASP A 393 -9.30 -1.32 -1.38
CA ASP A 393 -8.15 -0.62 -0.78
C ASP A 393 -6.77 -1.31 -0.97
N PRO A 394 -6.33 -1.58 -2.23
CA PRO A 394 -5.05 -2.21 -2.49
C PRO A 394 -3.89 -1.36 -1.95
N THR A 395 -2.97 -2.00 -1.26
CA THR A 395 -1.78 -1.37 -0.66
C THR A 395 -0.49 -1.75 -1.36
N GLU A 396 -0.50 -2.88 -2.09
CA GLU A 396 0.66 -3.45 -2.77
C GLU A 396 0.34 -3.69 -4.25
N ARG A 397 1.41 -3.90 -5.03
CA ARG A 397 1.31 -4.10 -6.47
C ARG A 397 0.40 -5.26 -6.88
N GLU A 398 0.52 -6.39 -6.20
CA GLU A 398 -0.26 -7.59 -6.51
C GLU A 398 -1.76 -7.35 -6.34
N GLU A 399 -2.13 -6.52 -5.38
CA GLU A 399 -3.52 -6.16 -5.10
C GLU A 399 -4.05 -5.13 -6.10
N ILE A 400 -3.22 -4.15 -6.52
CA ILE A 400 -3.61 -3.12 -7.49
C ILE A 400 -3.57 -3.61 -8.95
N GLU A 401 -2.88 -4.70 -9.26
CA GLU A 401 -2.72 -5.17 -10.64
C GLU A 401 -4.05 -5.40 -11.38
N PRO A 402 -5.09 -6.02 -10.79
CA PRO A 402 -6.41 -6.13 -11.42
C PRO A 402 -7.02 -4.78 -11.77
N MET A 403 -6.83 -3.76 -10.90
CA MET A 403 -7.28 -2.40 -11.15
C MET A 403 -6.55 -1.75 -12.32
N ILE A 404 -5.23 -1.90 -12.39
CA ILE A 404 -4.41 -1.39 -13.49
C ILE A 404 -4.87 -1.99 -14.82
N LEU A 405 -5.06 -3.31 -14.87
CA LEU A 405 -5.51 -4.02 -16.06
C LEU A 405 -6.89 -3.54 -16.54
N ALA A 406 -7.81 -3.32 -15.61
CA ALA A 406 -9.14 -2.82 -15.93
C ALA A 406 -9.12 -1.32 -16.27
N SER A 407 -8.33 -0.50 -15.56
CA SER A 407 -8.15 0.93 -15.85
C SER A 407 -7.61 1.17 -17.26
N ARG A 408 -6.66 0.36 -17.73
CA ARG A 408 -6.17 0.38 -19.12
C ARG A 408 -7.25 0.09 -20.16
N ARG A 409 -8.44 -0.34 -19.73
CA ARG A 409 -9.66 -0.58 -20.53
C ARG A 409 -10.76 0.42 -20.22
N ASN A 410 -10.42 1.55 -19.60
CA ASN A 410 -11.34 2.62 -19.20
C ASN A 410 -12.41 2.18 -18.17
N TYR A 411 -12.07 1.27 -17.26
CA TYR A 411 -12.91 0.97 -16.12
C TYR A 411 -12.52 1.81 -14.90
N ILE A 412 -13.54 2.19 -14.12
CA ILE A 412 -13.43 2.70 -12.76
C ILE A 412 -14.07 1.67 -11.82
N PHE A 413 -13.61 1.60 -10.59
CA PHE A 413 -13.94 0.55 -9.63
C PHE A 413 -14.95 1.06 -8.63
N VAL A 414 -16.11 0.45 -8.58
CA VAL A 414 -17.16 0.82 -7.64
C VAL A 414 -17.07 -0.09 -6.44
N GLY A 415 -16.49 0.43 -5.35
CA GLY A 415 -16.44 -0.25 -4.06
C GLY A 415 -17.80 -0.25 -3.36
N GLU A 416 -17.81 -0.77 -2.15
CA GLU A 416 -18.92 -0.73 -1.21
C GLU A 416 -18.40 -0.40 0.19
N SER A 417 -19.23 0.24 0.98
CA SER A 417 -18.91 0.60 2.36
C SER A 417 -19.86 -0.04 3.36
N ILE A 418 -21.03 -0.46 2.87
CA ILE A 418 -22.05 -1.10 3.71
C ILE A 418 -22.45 -2.43 3.06
N ASP A 419 -21.73 -3.51 3.42
CA ASP A 419 -22.08 -4.89 3.07
C ASP A 419 -22.80 -5.57 4.25
N PRO A 420 -24.10 -5.90 4.12
CA PRO A 420 -24.83 -6.65 5.12
C PRO A 420 -24.56 -8.15 5.06
N ASN A 421 -23.67 -8.63 4.21
CA ASN A 421 -23.39 -10.04 3.94
C ASN A 421 -24.69 -10.82 3.61
N ASP A 422 -25.52 -10.29 2.73
CA ASP A 422 -26.80 -10.92 2.34
C ASP A 422 -26.59 -12.19 1.49
N TRP A 423 -25.36 -12.45 1.09
CA TRP A 423 -24.89 -13.66 0.42
C TRP A 423 -24.63 -14.83 1.36
N GLU A 424 -24.51 -14.62 2.67
CA GLU A 424 -24.23 -15.69 3.65
C GLU A 424 -25.34 -16.76 3.67
N VAL A 425 -24.92 -18.01 3.78
CA VAL A 425 -25.86 -19.13 3.89
C VAL A 425 -26.63 -19.05 5.22
N GLY A 426 -27.95 -19.02 5.12
CA GLY A 426 -28.82 -18.99 6.30
C GLY A 426 -29.05 -17.60 6.90
N VAL A 427 -28.54 -16.54 6.29
CA VAL A 427 -28.82 -15.17 6.71
C VAL A 427 -30.32 -14.87 6.63
N THR A 428 -30.84 -14.16 7.62
CA THR A 428 -32.26 -13.78 7.69
C THR A 428 -32.48 -12.34 7.21
N ALA A 429 -33.70 -12.04 6.80
CA ALA A 429 -34.09 -10.67 6.42
C ALA A 429 -33.89 -9.66 7.57
N ASP A 430 -34.07 -10.08 8.82
CA ASP A 430 -33.86 -9.22 9.98
C ASP A 430 -32.36 -8.90 10.19
N GLN A 431 -31.48 -9.86 9.96
CA GLN A 431 -30.03 -9.64 10.03
C GLN A 431 -29.57 -8.69 8.93
N ILE A 432 -30.00 -8.90 7.67
CA ILE A 432 -29.69 -8.01 6.55
C ILE A 432 -30.17 -6.60 6.86
N TYR A 433 -31.44 -6.44 7.25
CA TYR A 433 -32.02 -5.15 7.62
C TYR A 433 -31.20 -4.47 8.72
N LYS A 434 -30.90 -5.20 9.81
CA LYS A 434 -30.18 -4.64 10.93
C LYS A 434 -28.76 -4.21 10.53
N ARG A 435 -28.02 -5.03 9.78
CA ARG A 435 -26.64 -4.74 9.35
C ARG A 435 -26.59 -3.47 8.48
N VAL A 436 -27.53 -3.31 7.54
CA VAL A 436 -27.61 -2.09 6.71
C VAL A 436 -27.92 -0.85 7.57
N ILE A 437 -28.95 -0.92 8.43
CA ILE A 437 -29.33 0.24 9.26
C ILE A 437 -28.20 0.62 10.22
N ASP A 438 -27.59 -0.36 10.87
CA ASP A 438 -26.46 -0.13 11.77
C ASP A 438 -25.27 0.50 11.03
N GLY A 439 -24.91 0.00 9.82
CA GLY A 439 -23.84 0.56 8.99
C GLY A 439 -24.09 2.01 8.60
N VAL A 440 -25.30 2.30 8.10
CA VAL A 440 -25.71 3.69 7.78
C VAL A 440 -25.64 4.60 9.00
N HIS A 441 -26.08 4.13 10.16
CA HIS A 441 -26.08 4.95 11.39
C HIS A 441 -24.68 5.14 11.98
N ARG A 442 -23.74 4.20 11.78
CA ARG A 442 -22.32 4.40 12.15
C ARG A 442 -21.62 5.37 11.21
N GLY A 443 -22.15 5.56 10.00
CA GLY A 443 -21.50 6.35 8.96
C GLY A 443 -20.36 5.60 8.26
N ASP A 444 -20.52 4.29 8.08
CA ASP A 444 -19.50 3.43 7.43
C ASP A 444 -19.23 3.85 5.97
N GLY A 445 -20.13 4.62 5.36
CA GLY A 445 -20.03 5.18 4.01
C GLY A 445 -21.39 5.37 3.35
N HIS A 446 -21.41 5.42 2.02
CA HIS A 446 -22.60 5.79 1.25
C HIS A 446 -23.09 4.71 0.27
N ILE A 447 -22.26 3.72 -0.08
CA ILE A 447 -22.61 2.69 -1.06
C ILE A 447 -23.04 1.40 -0.35
N ILE A 448 -24.31 1.03 -0.51
CA ILE A 448 -24.87 -0.21 0.04
C ILE A 448 -24.76 -1.31 -1.03
N LEU A 449 -24.15 -2.43 -0.66
CA LEU A 449 -24.10 -3.64 -1.45
C LEU A 449 -25.24 -4.59 -1.08
N LEU A 450 -25.94 -5.10 -2.08
CA LEU A 450 -26.88 -6.22 -1.98
C LEU A 450 -26.67 -7.14 -3.20
N HIS A 451 -27.30 -8.31 -3.19
CA HIS A 451 -27.24 -9.24 -4.30
C HIS A 451 -28.64 -9.57 -4.83
N ASP A 452 -28.81 -9.55 -6.17
CA ASP A 452 -30.07 -9.91 -6.83
C ASP A 452 -29.99 -11.26 -7.55
N ALA A 453 -28.85 -11.96 -7.44
CA ALA A 453 -28.65 -13.32 -7.95
C ALA A 453 -27.63 -14.08 -7.08
N GLY A 454 -27.18 -15.24 -7.53
CA GLY A 454 -26.25 -16.11 -6.79
C GLY A 454 -26.90 -16.84 -5.60
N GLY A 455 -26.13 -17.73 -4.96
CA GLY A 455 -26.57 -18.52 -3.83
C GLY A 455 -27.78 -19.43 -4.10
N SER A 456 -28.37 -19.97 -3.04
CA SER A 456 -29.55 -20.84 -3.12
C SER A 456 -30.88 -20.07 -3.17
N THR A 457 -30.93 -18.88 -2.57
CA THR A 457 -32.11 -18.02 -2.52
C THR A 457 -31.72 -16.56 -2.26
N ARG A 458 -32.50 -15.61 -2.78
CA ARG A 458 -32.44 -14.19 -2.45
C ARG A 458 -33.72 -13.69 -1.76
N GLN A 459 -34.54 -14.63 -1.27
CA GLN A 459 -35.76 -14.28 -0.55
C GLN A 459 -35.53 -13.41 0.70
N PRO A 460 -34.47 -13.63 1.52
CA PRO A 460 -34.17 -12.75 2.64
C PRO A 460 -33.88 -11.31 2.20
N THR A 461 -33.07 -11.11 1.15
CA THR A 461 -32.78 -9.79 0.57
C THR A 461 -34.06 -9.10 0.08
N LEU A 462 -34.91 -9.80 -0.66
CA LEU A 462 -36.19 -9.26 -1.14
C LEU A 462 -37.16 -8.88 -0.02
N THR A 463 -37.08 -9.58 1.11
CA THR A 463 -37.90 -9.26 2.30
C THR A 463 -37.35 -8.09 3.09
N ALA A 464 -36.01 -7.95 3.16
CA ALA A 464 -35.33 -6.86 3.85
C ALA A 464 -35.42 -5.53 3.08
N LEU A 465 -35.25 -5.58 1.75
CA LEU A 465 -35.15 -4.39 0.89
C LEU A 465 -36.25 -3.34 1.10
N PRO A 466 -37.56 -3.66 1.04
CA PRO A 466 -38.60 -2.65 1.25
C PRO A 466 -38.56 -2.06 2.66
N ARG A 467 -38.13 -2.82 3.65
CA ARG A 467 -38.01 -2.34 5.04
C ARG A 467 -36.84 -1.36 5.16
N ILE A 468 -35.69 -1.67 4.56
CA ILE A 468 -34.51 -0.80 4.50
C ILE A 468 -34.88 0.52 3.86
N LEU A 469 -35.46 0.48 2.65
CA LEU A 469 -35.84 1.70 1.91
C LEU A 469 -36.84 2.55 2.68
N ASN A 470 -37.90 1.94 3.23
CA ASN A 470 -38.91 2.66 4.01
C ASN A 470 -38.33 3.30 5.28
N THR A 471 -37.47 2.59 6.02
CA THR A 471 -36.87 3.11 7.25
C THR A 471 -35.95 4.28 6.95
N LEU A 472 -35.02 4.13 6.04
CA LEU A 472 -34.05 5.18 5.72
C LEU A 472 -34.71 6.41 5.09
N GLN A 473 -35.72 6.24 4.21
CA GLN A 473 -36.50 7.39 3.68
C GLN A 473 -37.27 8.12 4.77
N ARG A 474 -37.87 7.43 5.74
CA ARG A 474 -38.52 8.05 6.88
C ARG A 474 -37.58 8.80 7.82
N GLU A 475 -36.35 8.38 7.89
CA GLU A 475 -35.26 9.04 8.63
C GLU A 475 -34.63 10.20 7.86
N GLY A 476 -35.15 10.50 6.64
CA GLY A 476 -34.72 11.60 5.80
C GLY A 476 -33.47 11.30 4.95
N TYR A 477 -33.13 10.03 4.75
CA TYR A 477 -32.12 9.66 3.77
C TYR A 477 -32.72 9.68 2.35
N HIS A 478 -31.89 10.04 1.38
CA HIS A 478 -32.23 10.09 -0.04
C HIS A 478 -31.36 9.12 -0.83
N PHE A 479 -31.98 8.21 -1.56
CA PHE A 479 -31.24 7.36 -2.48
C PHE A 479 -30.96 8.13 -3.76
N ILE A 480 -29.69 8.26 -4.10
CA ILE A 480 -29.19 8.93 -5.31
C ILE A 480 -28.62 7.92 -6.29
N SER A 481 -28.58 8.27 -7.57
CA SER A 481 -27.94 7.43 -8.57
C SER A 481 -26.41 7.51 -8.47
N LEU A 482 -25.72 6.47 -8.98
CA LEU A 482 -24.27 6.45 -9.04
C LEU A 482 -23.72 7.60 -9.91
N GLU A 483 -24.46 8.00 -10.96
CA GLU A 483 -24.14 9.19 -11.78
C GLU A 483 -24.08 10.46 -10.93
N LYS A 484 -25.09 10.67 -10.05
CA LYS A 484 -25.11 11.81 -9.16
C LYS A 484 -23.98 11.76 -8.13
N TYR A 485 -23.71 10.59 -7.56
CA TYR A 485 -22.63 10.37 -6.61
C TYR A 485 -21.27 10.72 -7.22
N LEU A 486 -21.01 10.30 -8.46
CA LEU A 486 -19.78 10.57 -9.19
C LEU A 486 -19.72 11.96 -9.85
N GLY A 487 -20.82 12.70 -9.91
CA GLY A 487 -20.91 13.95 -10.67
C GLY A 487 -20.75 13.74 -12.18
N MET A 488 -21.03 12.53 -12.68
CA MET A 488 -20.89 12.12 -14.07
C MET A 488 -22.25 11.88 -14.72
N SER A 489 -22.37 12.17 -16.01
CA SER A 489 -23.59 11.84 -16.75
C SER A 489 -23.70 10.34 -17.04
N ARG A 490 -24.91 9.85 -17.26
CA ARG A 490 -25.12 8.45 -17.71
C ARG A 490 -24.35 8.13 -18.98
N SER A 491 -24.22 9.07 -19.91
CA SER A 491 -23.46 8.86 -21.15
C SER A 491 -21.94 8.79 -20.95
N GLN A 492 -21.43 9.27 -19.83
CA GLN A 492 -20.03 9.07 -19.44
C GLN A 492 -19.83 7.71 -18.79
N LEU A 493 -20.76 7.25 -17.96
CA LEU A 493 -20.70 5.94 -17.30
C LEU A 493 -21.13 4.80 -18.23
N MET A 494 -22.10 5.05 -19.09
CA MET A 494 -22.58 4.11 -20.10
C MET A 494 -22.57 4.77 -21.49
N PRO A 495 -21.41 4.91 -22.14
CA PRO A 495 -21.28 5.59 -23.43
C PRO A 495 -22.03 4.86 -24.53
N VAL A 496 -22.70 5.62 -25.40
CA VAL A 496 -23.38 5.08 -26.58
C VAL A 496 -22.36 4.57 -27.58
N ILE A 497 -22.58 3.35 -28.07
CA ILE A 497 -21.70 2.74 -29.05
C ILE A 497 -22.12 3.17 -30.44
N PRO A 498 -21.17 3.57 -31.31
CA PRO A 498 -21.46 3.78 -32.72
C PRO A 498 -22.08 2.53 -33.34
N LYS A 499 -23.22 2.68 -34.00
CA LYS A 499 -23.89 1.56 -34.73
C LYS A 499 -23.12 1.14 -35.99
N ASP A 500 -21.82 1.06 -35.91
CA ASP A 500 -20.96 0.66 -37.02
C ASP A 500 -20.70 -0.86 -36.96
N LYS A 501 -21.10 -1.56 -38.00
CA LYS A 501 -20.82 -2.99 -38.13
C LYS A 501 -19.33 -3.33 -38.06
N ALA A 502 -18.46 -2.42 -38.49
CA ALA A 502 -17.02 -2.58 -38.42
C ALA A 502 -16.51 -2.60 -36.96
N TYR A 503 -17.11 -1.80 -36.05
CA TYR A 503 -16.77 -1.80 -34.63
C TYR A 503 -17.01 -3.18 -34.00
N TYR A 504 -18.19 -3.77 -34.20
CA TYR A 504 -18.50 -5.09 -33.64
C TYR A 504 -17.66 -6.22 -34.25
N ALA A 505 -17.36 -6.15 -35.55
CA ALA A 505 -16.46 -7.10 -36.19
C ALA A 505 -15.03 -7.00 -35.68
N MET A 506 -14.55 -5.80 -35.46
CA MET A 506 -13.21 -5.56 -34.85
C MET A 506 -13.15 -6.07 -33.42
N GLN A 507 -14.18 -5.80 -32.61
CA GLN A 507 -14.25 -6.27 -31.23
C GLN A 507 -14.31 -7.81 -31.14
N ALA A 508 -15.09 -8.45 -31.98
CA ALA A 508 -15.18 -9.91 -32.07
C ALA A 508 -13.83 -10.54 -32.46
N ASN A 509 -13.15 -9.98 -33.47
CA ASN A 509 -11.85 -10.48 -33.92
C ASN A 509 -10.75 -10.30 -32.84
N LEU A 510 -10.74 -9.18 -32.12
CA LEU A 510 -9.82 -8.97 -31.00
C LEU A 510 -10.09 -9.97 -29.88
N SER A 511 -11.36 -10.25 -29.55
CA SER A 511 -11.71 -11.23 -28.50
C SER A 511 -11.25 -12.64 -28.83
N LEU A 512 -11.38 -13.08 -30.09
CA LEU A 512 -10.88 -14.38 -30.53
C LEU A 512 -9.35 -14.47 -30.51
N ALA A 513 -8.64 -13.41 -30.91
CA ALA A 513 -7.18 -13.37 -30.89
C ALA A 513 -6.61 -13.36 -29.46
N GLU A 514 -7.38 -12.89 -28.48
CA GLU A 514 -6.97 -12.84 -27.07
C GLU A 514 -7.31 -14.13 -26.30
N LEU A 515 -8.26 -14.92 -26.79
CA LEU A 515 -8.64 -16.21 -26.20
C LEU A 515 -7.77 -17.37 -26.72
N ILE A 516 -7.13 -17.24 -27.87
CA ILE A 516 -6.21 -18.20 -28.50
C ILE A 516 -4.76 -17.87 -28.06
#